data_804a6a15993437be58d2adc2d2c752b7
#
_entry.id   804a6a15993437be58d2adc2d2c752b7
#
_cell.length_a   1.000
_cell.length_b   1.000
_cell.length_c   1.000
_cell.angle_alpha   90.00
_cell.angle_beta   90.00
_cell.angle_gamma   90.00
#
_symmetry.space_group_name_H-M   'P 1'
#
loop_
_entity.id
_entity.type
_entity.pdbx_description
1 polymer ?
#
loop_
_entity_poly.entity_id
_entity_poly.type
_entity_poly.pdbx_seq_one_letter_code
_entity_poly.pdbx_strand_id
1 'polypeptide(L)'
;SRDYAFARHFNLPIVPLIEGADVSEESFDAKEGIVSNSPAAGKESLKGFSLNGLTVKEAIAATKKFVTENGLGRVKVNYRLRDAIFSRQRYWGEPFPVYYKDGMPQMIPEACLPLELPEVSRFLPTETGEPPLGNATRWAWDEKNACVTDNSQIDQVNVFPLELSTMPGFAGSSAYYLRYMDPRNEDALVSEEAVGYWQNVDLYIGGSEHATGHLIYSRFWNKFLFDLGISCKEEPFAKLVNQG
;
A
#
# COMPACT_ATOMS: atom_id res chain seq x y z
N SER A 1 -13.17 7.08 -26.61
CA SER A 1 -13.00 7.77 -25.28
C SER A 1 -14.22 8.64 -24.97
N ARG A 2 -14.33 9.07 -23.69
CA ARG A 2 -15.40 9.98 -23.25
C ARG A 2 -15.32 11.34 -23.95
N ASP A 3 -14.13 11.85 -24.16
CA ASP A 3 -13.90 13.14 -24.82
C ASP A 3 -14.29 13.10 -26.30
N TYR A 4 -14.06 11.97 -26.96
CA TYR A 4 -14.53 11.74 -28.33
C TYR A 4 -16.06 11.78 -28.42
N ALA A 5 -16.77 11.08 -27.52
CA ALA A 5 -18.23 11.10 -27.47
C ALA A 5 -18.77 12.51 -27.21
N PHE A 6 -18.14 13.28 -26.33
CA PHE A 6 -18.47 14.68 -26.07
C PHE A 6 -18.29 15.54 -27.34
N ALA A 7 -17.14 15.44 -28.00
CA ALA A 7 -16.86 16.19 -29.22
C ALA A 7 -17.88 15.89 -30.32
N ARG A 8 -18.24 14.63 -30.51
CA ARG A 8 -19.29 14.19 -31.47
C ARG A 8 -20.65 14.75 -31.10
N HIS A 9 -21.05 14.71 -29.85
CA HIS A 9 -22.34 15.21 -29.38
C HIS A 9 -22.51 16.72 -29.64
N PHE A 10 -21.44 17.50 -29.43
CA PHE A 10 -21.43 18.94 -29.62
C PHE A 10 -20.94 19.41 -30.98
N ASN A 11 -20.74 18.49 -31.95
CA ASN A 11 -20.22 18.77 -33.28
C ASN A 11 -18.92 19.56 -33.28
N LEU A 12 -18.03 19.26 -32.33
CA LEU A 12 -16.70 19.87 -32.28
C LEU A 12 -15.77 19.19 -33.27
N PRO A 13 -14.82 19.92 -33.88
CA PRO A 13 -13.85 19.32 -34.80
C PRO A 13 -12.94 18.33 -34.06
N ILE A 14 -12.76 17.16 -34.65
CA ILE A 14 -11.84 16.12 -34.13
C ILE A 14 -10.69 16.02 -35.10
N VAL A 15 -9.45 16.29 -34.62
CA VAL A 15 -8.24 16.25 -35.42
C VAL A 15 -7.42 15.03 -35.02
N PRO A 16 -7.13 14.09 -35.97
CA PRO A 16 -6.26 12.96 -35.65
C PRO A 16 -4.82 13.44 -35.44
N LEU A 17 -4.21 13.01 -34.34
CA LEU A 17 -2.82 13.35 -34.00
C LEU A 17 -1.83 12.21 -34.33
N ILE A 18 -2.33 11.05 -34.73
CA ILE A 18 -1.49 9.91 -35.11
C ILE A 18 -1.62 9.70 -36.63
N GLU A 19 -0.49 9.53 -37.29
CA GLU A 19 -0.42 9.33 -38.72
C GLU A 19 -1.19 8.07 -39.14
N GLY A 20 -2.10 8.22 -40.09
CA GLY A 20 -2.94 7.11 -40.59
C GLY A 20 -4.08 6.69 -39.65
N ALA A 21 -4.27 7.38 -38.49
CA ALA A 21 -5.40 7.06 -37.63
C ALA A 21 -6.72 7.56 -38.20
N ASP A 22 -7.68 6.67 -38.31
CA ASP A 22 -9.07 7.01 -38.65
C ASP A 22 -9.85 7.30 -37.36
N VAL A 23 -10.38 8.49 -37.25
CA VAL A 23 -11.19 8.97 -36.11
C VAL A 23 -12.63 9.30 -36.53
N SER A 24 -13.08 8.81 -37.70
CA SER A 24 -14.41 9.11 -38.21
C SER A 24 -15.53 8.44 -37.41
N GLU A 25 -15.34 7.22 -36.97
CA GLU A 25 -16.33 6.40 -36.26
C GLU A 25 -16.04 6.28 -34.77
N GLU A 26 -14.75 6.17 -34.37
CA GLU A 26 -14.35 5.98 -32.99
C GLU A 26 -13.07 6.72 -32.65
N SER A 27 -12.74 6.81 -31.33
CA SER A 27 -11.47 7.40 -30.88
C SER A 27 -10.31 6.44 -31.12
N PHE A 28 -9.17 6.97 -31.55
CA PHE A 28 -7.91 6.22 -31.61
C PHE A 28 -7.23 6.29 -30.23
N ASP A 29 -7.36 5.24 -29.45
CA ASP A 29 -6.89 5.21 -28.05
C ASP A 29 -5.55 4.44 -27.89
N ALA A 30 -4.94 3.94 -28.96
CA ALA A 30 -3.61 3.33 -28.92
C ALA A 30 -2.55 4.37 -28.51
N LYS A 31 -1.60 3.93 -27.67
CA LYS A 31 -0.50 4.79 -27.17
C LYS A 31 0.78 4.59 -27.99
N GLU A 32 0.63 4.36 -29.29
CA GLU A 32 1.70 4.09 -30.24
C GLU A 32 1.46 4.81 -31.56
N GLY A 33 2.45 4.88 -32.41
CA GLY A 33 2.41 5.53 -33.71
C GLY A 33 3.26 6.80 -33.77
N ILE A 34 3.23 7.45 -34.94
CA ILE A 34 3.95 8.70 -35.20
C ILE A 34 2.97 9.86 -35.11
N VAL A 35 3.37 10.89 -34.39
CA VAL A 35 2.55 12.11 -34.20
C VAL A 35 2.57 12.94 -35.47
N SER A 36 1.38 13.38 -35.87
CA SER A 36 1.14 14.31 -36.96
C SER A 36 0.15 15.41 -36.51
N ASN A 37 -0.03 16.46 -37.30
CA ASN A 37 -0.97 17.55 -37.03
C ASN A 37 -0.75 18.28 -35.66
N SER A 38 0.49 18.29 -35.15
CA SER A 38 0.85 18.97 -33.92
C SER A 38 2.13 19.82 -34.10
N PRO A 39 2.07 21.02 -34.72
CA PRO A 39 0.86 21.70 -35.21
C PRO A 39 0.33 21.13 -36.54
N ALA A 40 -0.94 21.39 -36.83
CA ALA A 40 -1.52 21.11 -38.12
C ALA A 40 -0.86 21.97 -39.25
N ALA A 41 -0.91 21.48 -40.47
CA ALA A 41 -0.33 22.17 -41.61
C ALA A 41 -0.87 23.58 -41.75
N GLY A 42 0.03 24.58 -41.91
CA GLY A 42 -0.29 25.99 -42.02
C GLY A 42 -0.70 26.68 -40.72
N LYS A 43 -0.59 26.01 -39.57
CA LYS A 43 -0.79 26.59 -38.25
C LYS A 43 0.54 26.94 -37.58
N GLU A 44 0.60 28.09 -36.90
CA GLU A 44 1.75 28.45 -36.09
C GLU A 44 1.82 27.56 -34.83
N SER A 45 3.03 27.16 -34.48
CA SER A 45 3.30 26.48 -33.23
C SER A 45 3.64 27.45 -32.11
N LEU A 46 3.29 27.13 -30.89
CA LEU A 46 3.69 27.89 -29.72
C LEU A 46 5.22 27.86 -29.57
N LYS A 47 5.86 29.01 -29.71
CA LYS A 47 7.34 29.15 -29.63
C LYS A 47 8.13 28.20 -30.54
N GLY A 48 7.59 27.84 -31.70
CA GLY A 48 8.25 26.90 -32.62
C GLY A 48 8.18 25.44 -32.18
N PHE A 49 7.41 25.08 -31.15
CA PHE A 49 7.31 23.72 -30.67
C PHE A 49 6.48 22.84 -31.61
N SER A 50 7.04 21.71 -32.01
CA SER A 50 6.38 20.74 -32.87
C SER A 50 6.62 19.33 -32.37
N LEU A 51 5.58 18.49 -32.46
CA LEU A 51 5.63 17.07 -32.14
C LEU A 51 5.58 16.18 -33.39
N ASN A 52 5.39 16.79 -34.57
CA ASN A 52 5.28 16.04 -35.84
C ASN A 52 6.52 15.19 -36.09
N GLY A 53 6.32 13.95 -36.48
CA GLY A 53 7.39 12.98 -36.76
C GLY A 53 7.97 12.27 -35.54
N LEU A 54 7.54 12.64 -34.33
CA LEU A 54 7.96 11.94 -33.12
C LEU A 54 7.05 10.72 -32.84
N THR A 55 7.61 9.69 -32.27
CA THR A 55 6.77 8.62 -31.68
C THR A 55 5.97 9.18 -30.49
N VAL A 56 4.84 8.54 -30.16
CA VAL A 56 4.01 8.97 -29.00
C VAL A 56 4.84 9.07 -27.72
N LYS A 57 5.78 8.14 -27.49
CA LYS A 57 6.66 8.16 -26.31
C LYS A 57 7.60 9.38 -26.30
N GLU A 58 8.22 9.68 -27.41
CA GLU A 58 9.09 10.86 -27.57
C GLU A 58 8.29 12.17 -27.47
N ALA A 59 7.10 12.22 -28.07
CA ALA A 59 6.21 13.37 -28.00
C ALA A 59 5.77 13.68 -26.55
N ILE A 60 5.45 12.66 -25.75
CA ILE A 60 5.13 12.82 -24.33
C ILE A 60 6.34 13.41 -23.58
N ALA A 61 7.54 12.89 -23.83
CA ALA A 61 8.77 13.39 -23.17
C ALA A 61 9.07 14.83 -23.57
N ALA A 62 8.98 15.14 -24.87
CA ALA A 62 9.19 16.49 -25.41
C ALA A 62 8.17 17.50 -24.83
N THR A 63 6.90 17.11 -24.75
CA THR A 63 5.83 17.97 -24.16
C THR A 63 6.11 18.27 -22.70
N LYS A 64 6.44 17.26 -21.89
CA LYS A 64 6.77 17.44 -20.47
C LYS A 64 7.93 18.43 -20.29
N LYS A 65 8.97 18.28 -21.10
CA LYS A 65 10.13 19.17 -21.09
C LYS A 65 9.74 20.59 -21.47
N PHE A 66 9.07 20.77 -22.60
CA PHE A 66 8.64 22.07 -23.11
C PHE A 66 7.74 22.81 -22.10
N VAL A 67 6.75 22.17 -21.55
CA VAL A 67 5.82 22.77 -20.57
C VAL A 67 6.57 23.26 -19.32
N THR A 68 7.52 22.47 -18.83
CA THR A 68 8.30 22.81 -17.64
C THR A 68 9.28 23.94 -17.91
N GLU A 69 10.04 23.88 -19.00
CA GLU A 69 11.07 24.89 -19.35
C GLU A 69 10.48 26.24 -19.71
N ASN A 70 9.25 26.27 -20.23
CA ASN A 70 8.57 27.51 -20.59
C ASN A 70 7.64 28.06 -19.48
N GLY A 71 7.64 27.46 -18.29
CA GLY A 71 6.79 27.91 -17.18
C GLY A 71 5.28 27.79 -17.43
N LEU A 72 4.87 26.93 -18.39
CA LEU A 72 3.45 26.70 -18.74
C LEU A 72 2.74 25.77 -17.80
N GLY A 73 3.50 25.02 -17.01
CA GLY A 73 2.99 24.06 -16.05
C GLY A 73 4.09 23.24 -15.39
N ARG A 74 3.71 22.20 -14.68
CA ARG A 74 4.64 21.30 -14.01
C ARG A 74 4.25 19.85 -14.25
N VAL A 75 5.23 18.96 -14.32
CA VAL A 75 4.99 17.51 -14.31
C VAL A 75 4.64 17.09 -12.89
N LYS A 76 3.49 16.43 -12.73
CA LYS A 76 3.05 15.86 -11.45
C LYS A 76 2.79 14.37 -11.62
N VAL A 77 3.37 13.56 -10.77
CA VAL A 77 3.06 12.13 -10.67
C VAL A 77 1.90 11.99 -9.70
N ASN A 78 0.79 11.44 -10.18
CA ASN A 78 -0.34 11.09 -9.33
C ASN A 78 -0.35 9.57 -9.17
N TYR A 79 -0.26 9.11 -7.93
CA TYR A 79 -0.42 7.70 -7.60
C TYR A 79 -1.91 7.39 -7.47
N ARG A 80 -2.31 6.26 -8.04
CA ARG A 80 -3.67 5.75 -7.94
C ARG A 80 -3.61 4.38 -7.28
N LEU A 81 -3.64 4.38 -5.97
CA LEU A 81 -3.64 3.20 -5.14
C LEU A 81 -5.03 3.00 -4.55
N ARG A 82 -5.39 1.76 -4.30
CA ARG A 82 -6.53 1.45 -3.43
C ARG A 82 -6.06 1.53 -1.99
N ASP A 83 -6.90 2.05 -1.12
CA ASP A 83 -6.64 2.02 0.32
C ASP A 83 -6.54 0.56 0.77
N ALA A 84 -5.49 0.28 1.54
CA ALA A 84 -5.30 -1.02 2.17
C ALA A 84 -5.72 -0.91 3.64
N ILE A 85 -6.74 -1.69 4.02
CA ILE A 85 -7.16 -1.82 5.41
C ILE A 85 -6.34 -2.95 6.02
N PHE A 86 -5.49 -2.62 6.99
CA PHE A 86 -4.64 -3.58 7.69
C PHE A 86 -5.33 -4.21 8.91
N SER A 87 -6.55 -3.86 9.22
CA SER A 87 -7.33 -4.43 10.32
C SER A 87 -8.29 -5.51 9.84
N ARG A 88 -8.59 -6.46 10.73
CA ARG A 88 -9.57 -7.52 10.49
C ARG A 88 -10.51 -7.62 11.69
N GLN A 89 -11.78 -7.84 11.40
CA GLN A 89 -12.83 -8.07 12.39
C GLN A 89 -12.88 -9.56 12.74
N ARG A 90 -11.76 -10.06 13.28
CA ARG A 90 -11.55 -11.46 13.64
C ARG A 90 -10.93 -11.54 15.03
N TYR A 91 -11.19 -12.63 15.74
CA TYR A 91 -10.54 -12.91 17.03
C TYR A 91 -9.08 -13.34 16.83
N TRP A 92 -8.86 -14.35 15.97
CA TRP A 92 -7.51 -14.87 15.72
C TRP A 92 -6.69 -13.94 14.82
N GLY A 93 -5.68 -13.36 15.40
CA GLY A 93 -4.73 -12.44 14.81
C GLY A 93 -3.99 -11.68 15.89
N GLU A 94 -2.90 -11.02 15.56
CA GLU A 94 -2.19 -10.15 16.48
C GLU A 94 -3.07 -8.93 16.82
N PRO A 95 -3.35 -8.66 18.12
CA PRO A 95 -4.12 -7.49 18.52
C PRO A 95 -3.30 -6.21 18.28
N PHE A 96 -3.97 -5.13 17.92
CA PHE A 96 -3.32 -3.82 17.84
C PHE A 96 -3.07 -3.29 19.25
N PRO A 97 -1.83 -2.90 19.59
CA PRO A 97 -1.51 -2.32 20.89
C PRO A 97 -1.93 -0.85 20.97
N VAL A 98 -3.24 -0.61 20.78
CA VAL A 98 -3.84 0.71 20.66
C VAL A 98 -5.06 0.82 21.57
N TYR A 99 -5.16 1.94 22.29
CA TYR A 99 -6.38 2.35 23.01
C TYR A 99 -6.86 3.71 22.51
N TYR A 100 -8.09 4.08 22.83
CA TYR A 100 -8.70 5.32 22.34
C TYR A 100 -8.97 6.29 23.47
N LYS A 101 -8.30 7.45 23.43
CA LYS A 101 -8.48 8.57 24.34
C LYS A 101 -9.08 9.74 23.57
N ASP A 102 -10.25 10.21 23.96
CA ASP A 102 -11.01 11.26 23.26
C ASP A 102 -11.23 10.93 21.75
N GLY A 103 -11.43 9.66 21.44
CA GLY A 103 -11.58 9.17 20.06
C GLY A 103 -10.28 9.14 19.25
N MET A 104 -9.14 9.49 19.83
CA MET A 104 -7.83 9.46 19.18
C MET A 104 -7.04 8.21 19.58
N PRO A 105 -6.45 7.48 18.61
CA PRO A 105 -5.65 6.30 18.92
C PRO A 105 -4.37 6.69 19.66
N GLN A 106 -4.07 5.93 20.71
CA GLN A 106 -2.85 6.02 21.50
C GLN A 106 -2.17 4.66 21.54
N MET A 107 -0.84 4.64 21.53
CA MET A 107 -0.08 3.39 21.61
C MET A 107 0.08 2.96 23.07
N ILE A 108 -0.04 1.65 23.32
CA ILE A 108 0.39 1.04 24.58
C ILE A 108 1.92 1.17 24.68
N PRO A 109 2.48 1.48 25.85
CA PRO A 109 3.93 1.53 26.04
C PRO A 109 4.60 0.20 25.67
N GLU A 110 5.75 0.26 25.03
CA GLU A 110 6.50 -0.91 24.57
C GLU A 110 6.81 -1.90 25.70
N ALA A 111 7.12 -1.39 26.90
CA ALA A 111 7.38 -2.21 28.09
C ALA A 111 6.17 -3.07 28.53
N CYS A 112 4.97 -2.80 27.99
CA CYS A 112 3.74 -3.53 28.29
C CYS A 112 3.35 -4.53 27.22
N LEU A 113 4.22 -4.76 26.23
CA LEU A 113 4.04 -5.76 25.20
C LEU A 113 4.67 -7.10 25.60
N PRO A 114 4.19 -8.22 25.09
CA PRO A 114 3.09 -8.35 24.11
C PRO A 114 1.69 -8.11 24.71
N LEU A 115 0.79 -7.55 23.91
CA LEU A 115 -0.63 -7.50 24.24
C LEU A 115 -1.26 -8.85 23.84
N GLU A 116 -1.69 -9.63 24.84
CA GLU A 116 -2.30 -10.94 24.63
C GLU A 116 -3.79 -10.84 24.33
N LEU A 117 -4.30 -11.76 23.50
CA LEU A 117 -5.73 -11.85 23.21
C LEU A 117 -6.53 -12.18 24.49
N PRO A 118 -7.66 -11.51 24.76
CA PRO A 118 -8.48 -11.77 25.92
C PRO A 118 -9.32 -13.04 25.75
N GLU A 119 -9.75 -13.64 26.84
CA GLU A 119 -10.79 -14.67 26.77
C GLU A 119 -12.12 -14.06 26.34
N VAL A 120 -12.84 -14.77 25.47
CA VAL A 120 -14.17 -14.38 24.98
C VAL A 120 -15.13 -15.54 25.08
N SER A 121 -16.38 -15.24 25.35
CA SER A 121 -17.44 -16.26 25.44
C SER A 121 -17.81 -16.86 24.08
N ARG A 122 -17.56 -16.12 22.98
CA ARG A 122 -17.82 -16.54 21.60
C ARG A 122 -16.92 -15.79 20.62
N PHE A 123 -16.58 -16.43 19.50
CA PHE A 123 -15.71 -15.89 18.43
C PHE A 123 -16.50 -15.22 17.29
N LEU A 124 -17.75 -14.89 17.53
CA LEU A 124 -18.63 -14.20 16.57
C LEU A 124 -18.66 -12.71 16.87
N PRO A 125 -19.04 -11.87 15.91
CA PRO A 125 -19.33 -10.46 16.18
C PRO A 125 -20.35 -10.29 17.31
N THR A 126 -20.31 -9.14 17.97
CA THR A 126 -21.32 -8.78 18.97
C THR A 126 -22.71 -8.61 18.32
N GLU A 127 -23.75 -8.53 19.12
CA GLU A 127 -25.11 -8.27 18.62
C GLU A 127 -25.25 -6.88 17.97
N THR A 128 -24.38 -5.94 18.33
CA THR A 128 -24.30 -4.60 17.75
C THR A 128 -23.39 -4.53 16.52
N GLY A 129 -22.76 -5.65 16.12
CA GLY A 129 -21.92 -5.75 14.93
C GLY A 129 -20.45 -5.40 15.15
N GLU A 130 -20.01 -5.25 16.40
CA GLU A 130 -18.60 -5.04 16.72
C GLU A 130 -17.78 -6.31 16.49
N PRO A 131 -16.45 -6.21 16.29
CA PRO A 131 -15.58 -7.37 16.17
C PRO A 131 -15.67 -8.35 17.36
N PRO A 132 -15.24 -9.60 17.21
CA PRO A 132 -15.31 -10.61 18.28
C PRO A 132 -14.67 -10.20 19.60
N LEU A 133 -13.63 -9.35 19.61
CA LEU A 133 -13.01 -8.80 20.82
C LEU A 133 -13.98 -7.94 21.65
N GLY A 134 -15.03 -7.42 21.04
CA GLY A 134 -16.13 -6.74 21.76
C GLY A 134 -16.92 -7.63 22.71
N ASN A 135 -16.79 -8.98 22.61
CA ASN A 135 -17.36 -9.91 23.60
C ASN A 135 -16.48 -10.11 24.84
N ALA A 136 -15.28 -9.56 24.88
CA ALA A 136 -14.42 -9.65 26.04
C ALA A 136 -14.94 -8.76 27.19
N THR A 137 -14.85 -9.26 28.40
CA THR A 137 -15.18 -8.48 29.62
C THR A 137 -13.99 -7.70 30.12
N ARG A 138 -12.78 -8.14 29.78
CA ARG A 138 -11.53 -7.53 30.19
C ARG A 138 -10.71 -7.14 28.95
N TRP A 139 -11.03 -5.96 28.38
CA TRP A 139 -10.38 -5.43 27.21
C TRP A 139 -10.40 -3.89 27.23
N ALA A 140 -9.91 -3.31 28.34
CA ALA A 140 -9.71 -1.88 28.53
C ALA A 140 -8.28 -1.63 29.01
N TRP A 141 -7.74 -0.48 28.71
CA TRP A 141 -6.39 -0.06 29.09
C TRP A 141 -6.44 0.90 30.26
N ASP A 142 -5.84 0.53 31.37
CA ASP A 142 -5.59 1.42 32.51
C ASP A 142 -4.24 2.12 32.28
N GLU A 143 -4.30 3.40 31.90
CA GLU A 143 -3.12 4.21 31.59
C GLU A 143 -2.24 4.43 32.83
N LYS A 144 -2.85 4.56 33.99
CA LYS A 144 -2.14 4.83 35.26
C LYS A 144 -1.39 3.60 35.76
N ASN A 145 -2.01 2.43 35.66
CA ASN A 145 -1.43 1.18 36.16
C ASN A 145 -0.70 0.41 35.05
N ALA A 146 -0.74 0.90 33.82
CA ALA A 146 -0.11 0.31 32.64
C ALA A 146 -0.49 -1.18 32.44
N CYS A 147 -1.79 -1.49 32.51
CA CYS A 147 -2.28 -2.86 32.38
C CYS A 147 -3.67 -2.94 31.73
N VAL A 148 -3.99 -4.13 31.20
CA VAL A 148 -5.33 -4.46 30.71
C VAL A 148 -6.25 -4.72 31.91
N THR A 149 -7.43 -4.09 31.92
CA THR A 149 -8.41 -4.17 32.99
C THR A 149 -9.82 -4.46 32.47
N ASP A 150 -10.77 -4.54 33.39
CA ASP A 150 -12.18 -4.83 33.10
C ASP A 150 -12.85 -3.63 32.41
N ASN A 151 -13.71 -3.92 31.41
CA ASN A 151 -14.39 -2.88 30.61
C ASN A 151 -15.36 -2.03 31.48
N SER A 152 -15.84 -2.55 32.60
CA SER A 152 -16.67 -1.79 33.53
C SER A 152 -15.95 -0.63 34.19
N GLN A 153 -14.62 -0.59 34.13
CA GLN A 153 -13.78 0.47 34.68
C GLN A 153 -13.52 1.61 33.70
N ILE A 154 -13.99 1.53 32.47
CA ILE A 154 -13.79 2.60 31.46
C ILE A 154 -14.46 3.87 31.96
N ASP A 155 -13.64 4.90 32.22
CA ASP A 155 -14.05 6.21 32.69
C ASP A 155 -13.68 7.37 31.75
N GLN A 156 -12.96 7.06 30.67
CA GLN A 156 -12.43 8.02 29.67
C GLN A 156 -11.47 9.07 30.27
N VAL A 157 -10.96 8.83 31.48
CA VAL A 157 -10.01 9.69 32.17
C VAL A 157 -8.70 8.97 32.43
N ASN A 158 -8.78 7.76 33.00
CA ASN A 158 -7.63 6.90 33.30
C ASN A 158 -7.74 5.52 32.61
N VAL A 159 -8.96 5.07 32.32
CA VAL A 159 -9.23 3.78 31.70
C VAL A 159 -9.98 3.97 30.39
N PHE A 160 -9.41 3.41 29.33
CA PHE A 160 -9.82 3.65 27.95
C PHE A 160 -10.12 2.34 27.21
N PRO A 161 -11.02 2.34 26.20
CA PRO A 161 -11.28 1.16 25.39
C PRO A 161 -10.07 0.81 24.50
N LEU A 162 -9.74 -0.47 24.41
CA LEU A 162 -8.77 -1.01 23.47
C LEU A 162 -9.38 -1.22 22.09
N GLU A 163 -8.51 -1.24 21.04
CA GLU A 163 -8.90 -1.58 19.68
C GLU A 163 -9.50 -2.99 19.61
N LEU A 164 -10.61 -3.15 18.90
CA LEU A 164 -11.34 -4.42 18.80
C LEU A 164 -10.96 -5.25 17.57
N SER A 165 -10.27 -4.68 16.61
CA SER A 165 -9.78 -5.42 15.44
C SER A 165 -8.41 -6.04 15.71
N THR A 166 -8.06 -7.04 14.90
CA THR A 166 -6.75 -7.67 14.91
C THR A 166 -6.02 -7.41 13.60
N MET A 167 -4.71 -7.62 13.58
CA MET A 167 -3.93 -7.63 12.35
C MET A 167 -4.33 -8.80 11.46
N PRO A 168 -4.10 -8.75 10.14
CA PRO A 168 -4.33 -9.89 9.26
C PRO A 168 -3.50 -11.09 9.70
N GLY A 169 -4.00 -12.31 9.47
CA GLY A 169 -3.28 -13.54 9.82
C GLY A 169 -1.91 -13.71 9.16
N PHE A 170 -1.61 -12.93 8.12
CA PHE A 170 -0.29 -12.89 7.49
C PHE A 170 0.66 -11.82 8.09
N ALA A 171 0.26 -11.04 9.09
CA ALA A 171 1.12 -10.01 9.67
C ALA A 171 2.43 -10.61 10.19
N GLY A 172 2.34 -11.62 11.06
CA GLY A 172 3.51 -12.33 11.55
C GLY A 172 4.24 -13.15 10.48
N SER A 173 3.50 -13.87 9.62
CA SER A 173 4.09 -14.71 8.58
C SER A 173 4.77 -13.92 7.44
N SER A 174 4.53 -12.63 7.33
CA SER A 174 5.16 -11.82 6.29
C SER A 174 6.67 -11.70 6.41
N ALA A 175 7.21 -11.77 7.64
CA ALA A 175 8.64 -11.65 7.93
C ALA A 175 9.23 -12.89 8.62
N TYR A 176 8.56 -14.05 8.54
CA TYR A 176 8.94 -15.27 9.25
C TYR A 176 10.37 -15.73 8.95
N TYR A 177 10.86 -15.50 7.73
CA TYR A 177 12.21 -15.88 7.31
C TYR A 177 13.29 -15.17 8.12
N LEU A 178 13.08 -13.94 8.58
CA LEU A 178 14.00 -13.26 9.50
C LEU A 178 14.03 -13.96 10.84
N ARG A 179 12.87 -14.34 11.38
CA ARG A 179 12.79 -15.09 12.64
C ARG A 179 13.47 -16.45 12.55
N TYR A 180 13.45 -17.10 11.39
CA TYR A 180 14.12 -18.38 11.17
C TYR A 180 15.65 -18.26 11.17
N MET A 181 16.21 -17.08 10.92
CA MET A 181 17.64 -16.85 11.02
C MET A 181 18.14 -16.87 12.46
N ASP A 182 17.25 -16.52 13.41
CA ASP A 182 17.57 -16.40 14.84
C ASP A 182 16.38 -16.82 15.73
N PRO A 183 15.97 -18.12 15.68
CA PRO A 183 14.71 -18.58 16.24
C PRO A 183 14.64 -18.58 17.77
N ARG A 184 15.78 -18.47 18.45
CA ARG A 184 15.87 -18.48 19.91
C ARG A 184 16.15 -17.12 20.53
N ASN A 185 16.16 -16.08 19.73
CA ASN A 185 16.35 -14.72 20.21
C ASN A 185 15.06 -14.25 20.92
N GLU A 186 15.18 -13.94 22.21
CA GLU A 186 14.07 -13.45 23.02
C GLU A 186 14.00 -11.92 23.08
N ASP A 187 15.10 -11.23 22.69
CA ASP A 187 15.24 -9.78 22.81
C ASP A 187 14.82 -9.03 21.53
N ALA A 188 14.97 -9.67 20.35
CA ALA A 188 14.72 -9.05 19.06
C ALA A 188 14.13 -10.03 18.04
N LEU A 189 13.55 -9.52 16.96
CA LEU A 189 13.07 -10.34 15.83
C LEU A 189 14.20 -11.17 15.22
N VAL A 190 15.37 -10.58 15.09
CA VAL A 190 16.61 -11.18 14.59
C VAL A 190 17.79 -10.34 15.09
N SER A 191 18.91 -10.97 15.45
CA SER A 191 20.14 -10.25 15.80
C SER A 191 20.83 -9.68 14.56
N GLU A 192 21.59 -8.61 14.74
CA GLU A 192 22.39 -8.00 13.69
C GLU A 192 23.42 -9.00 13.11
N GLU A 193 24.00 -9.84 13.97
CA GLU A 193 24.94 -10.88 13.57
C GLU A 193 24.27 -11.91 12.65
N ALA A 194 23.07 -12.41 13.01
CA ALA A 194 22.36 -13.42 12.22
C ALA A 194 21.89 -12.85 10.88
N VAL A 195 21.34 -11.64 10.86
CA VAL A 195 20.89 -11.01 9.60
C VAL A 195 22.08 -10.61 8.72
N GLY A 196 23.21 -10.24 9.32
CA GLY A 196 24.45 -9.95 8.59
C GLY A 196 25.06 -11.18 7.95
N TYR A 197 24.95 -12.34 8.61
CA TYR A 197 25.44 -13.62 8.10
C TYR A 197 24.54 -14.20 7.01
N TRP A 198 23.23 -14.36 7.28
CA TRP A 198 22.27 -14.99 6.35
C TRP A 198 21.83 -14.06 5.22
N GLN A 199 21.78 -12.77 5.47
CA GLN A 199 21.32 -11.72 4.56
C GLN A 199 19.87 -11.96 4.08
N ASN A 200 19.63 -11.91 2.77
CA ASN A 200 18.35 -12.28 2.19
C ASN A 200 18.31 -13.77 1.81
N VAL A 201 17.12 -14.29 1.61
CA VAL A 201 16.93 -15.71 1.24
C VAL A 201 17.43 -15.96 -0.18
N ASP A 202 18.36 -16.93 -0.35
CA ASP A 202 18.99 -17.22 -1.65
C ASP A 202 17.99 -17.75 -2.67
N LEU A 203 17.11 -18.65 -2.26
CA LEU A 203 16.10 -19.29 -3.12
C LEU A 203 14.78 -19.42 -2.38
N TYR A 204 13.73 -18.81 -2.93
CA TYR A 204 12.38 -18.85 -2.41
C TYR A 204 11.44 -19.55 -3.40
N ILE A 205 10.80 -20.63 -2.96
CA ILE A 205 9.97 -21.46 -3.83
C ILE A 205 8.55 -21.50 -3.25
N GLY A 206 7.55 -21.21 -4.07
CA GLY A 206 6.15 -21.24 -3.66
C GLY A 206 5.18 -21.17 -4.83
N GLY A 207 3.89 -21.32 -4.54
CA GLY A 207 2.84 -21.20 -5.54
C GLY A 207 2.64 -19.77 -6.03
N SER A 208 2.20 -19.63 -7.28
CA SER A 208 1.91 -18.33 -7.90
C SER A 208 0.76 -17.57 -7.22
N GLU A 209 -0.11 -18.27 -6.47
CA GLU A 209 -1.19 -17.66 -5.68
C GLU A 209 -0.69 -16.70 -4.60
N HIS A 210 0.56 -16.84 -4.16
CA HIS A 210 1.18 -15.96 -3.19
C HIS A 210 1.64 -14.61 -3.77
N ALA A 211 1.63 -14.44 -5.09
CA ALA A 211 2.05 -13.21 -5.76
C ALA A 211 1.22 -11.99 -5.33
N THR A 212 -0.07 -12.17 -5.07
CA THR A 212 -0.99 -11.12 -4.63
C THR A 212 -1.24 -11.10 -3.11
N GLY A 213 -0.57 -11.94 -2.36
CA GLY A 213 -0.70 -12.05 -0.91
C GLY A 213 0.66 -11.98 -0.23
N HIS A 214 1.16 -13.15 0.23
CA HIS A 214 2.39 -13.26 1.02
C HIS A 214 3.60 -12.54 0.41
N LEU A 215 3.83 -12.63 -0.90
CA LEU A 215 5.00 -12.00 -1.53
C LEU A 215 4.95 -10.47 -1.49
N ILE A 216 3.77 -9.86 -1.68
CA ILE A 216 3.60 -8.41 -1.54
C ILE A 216 3.92 -7.98 -0.11
N TYR A 217 3.34 -8.68 0.87
CA TYR A 217 3.51 -8.32 2.28
C TYR A 217 4.92 -8.59 2.77
N SER A 218 5.57 -9.68 2.34
CA SER A 218 6.97 -9.96 2.66
C SER A 218 7.89 -8.85 2.17
N ARG A 219 7.70 -8.38 0.93
CA ARG A 219 8.48 -7.27 0.38
C ARG A 219 8.20 -5.97 1.10
N PHE A 220 6.94 -5.66 1.41
CA PHE A 220 6.56 -4.47 2.15
C PHE A 220 7.23 -4.44 3.54
N TRP A 221 7.07 -5.52 4.32
CA TRP A 221 7.67 -5.64 5.64
C TRP A 221 9.19 -5.60 5.59
N ASN A 222 9.82 -6.30 4.64
CA ASN A 222 11.26 -6.29 4.52
C ASN A 222 11.81 -4.89 4.21
N LYS A 223 11.17 -4.13 3.31
CA LYS A 223 11.56 -2.75 3.00
C LYS A 223 11.39 -1.84 4.20
N PHE A 224 10.29 -1.98 4.93
CA PHE A 224 10.08 -1.25 6.19
C PHE A 224 11.16 -1.57 7.24
N LEU A 225 11.46 -2.85 7.43
CA LEU A 225 12.52 -3.28 8.35
C LEU A 225 13.94 -2.88 7.86
N PHE A 226 14.14 -2.76 6.56
CA PHE A 226 15.36 -2.22 5.97
C PHE A 226 15.50 -0.71 6.28
N ASP A 227 14.43 0.06 6.13
CA ASP A 227 14.41 1.48 6.47
C ASP A 227 14.68 1.73 7.97
N LEU A 228 14.30 0.78 8.84
CA LEU A 228 14.61 0.79 10.27
C LEU A 228 16.01 0.24 10.62
N GLY A 229 16.77 -0.26 9.64
CA GLY A 229 18.09 -0.85 9.85
C GLY A 229 18.10 -2.27 10.43
N ILE A 230 16.95 -2.94 10.50
CA ILE A 230 16.81 -4.33 11.00
C ILE A 230 17.16 -5.34 9.92
N SER A 231 16.66 -5.16 8.69
CA SER A 231 17.08 -5.97 7.54
C SER A 231 18.31 -5.35 6.87
N CYS A 232 19.30 -6.15 6.51
CA CYS A 232 20.51 -5.69 5.81
C CYS A 232 20.36 -5.63 4.28
N LYS A 233 19.24 -6.11 3.74
CA LYS A 233 18.92 -6.09 2.30
C LYS A 233 17.54 -5.50 2.07
N GLU A 234 17.40 -4.70 1.02
CA GLU A 234 16.13 -4.10 0.62
C GLU A 234 15.13 -5.15 0.11
N GLU A 235 15.58 -6.17 -0.62
CA GLU A 235 14.74 -7.25 -1.13
C GLU A 235 14.92 -8.52 -0.29
N PRO A 236 13.82 -9.19 0.12
CA PRO A 236 13.88 -10.35 1.01
C PRO A 236 14.42 -11.62 0.33
N PHE A 237 14.22 -11.74 -0.98
CA PHE A 237 14.52 -12.96 -1.73
C PHE A 237 15.45 -12.63 -2.91
N ALA A 238 16.59 -13.33 -2.99
CA ALA A 238 17.54 -13.18 -4.11
C ALA A 238 16.98 -13.82 -5.40
N LYS A 239 16.27 -14.94 -5.27
CA LYS A 239 15.65 -15.66 -6.38
C LYS A 239 14.30 -16.23 -5.96
N LEU A 240 13.28 -15.95 -6.76
CA LEU A 240 11.94 -16.52 -6.62
C LEU A 240 11.68 -17.53 -7.74
N VAL A 241 11.16 -18.70 -7.38
CA VAL A 241 10.68 -19.71 -8.34
C VAL A 241 9.23 -20.02 -8.00
N ASN A 242 8.32 -19.68 -8.90
CA ASN A 242 6.93 -20.08 -8.76
C ASN A 242 6.73 -21.52 -9.23
N GLN A 243 6.04 -22.29 -8.41
CA GLN A 243 5.56 -23.60 -8.81
C GLN A 243 4.35 -23.44 -9.70
N GLY A 244 4.32 -24.23 -10.77
CA GLY A 244 3.20 -24.28 -11.74
C GLY A 244 1.97 -24.97 -11.22
#